data_bc5680782552837584fb43e9a7543049
#
_entry.id   bc5680782552837584fb43e9a7543049
#
_cell.length_a   1.000
_cell.length_b   1.000
_cell.length_c   1.000
_cell.angle_alpha   90.00
_cell.angle_beta   90.00
_cell.angle_gamma   90.00
#
_symmetry.space_group_name_H-M   'P 1'
#
loop_
_entity.id
_entity.type
_entity.pdbx_description
1 polymer ?
#
loop_
_entity_poly.entity_id
_entity_poly.type
_entity_poly.pdbx_seq_one_letter_code
_entity_poly.pdbx_strand_id
1 'polypeptide(L)'
;MEELAKVGDVGAIVTETITSLSRLGLLNSPEVAFTKEVVEALRAFQQSRGLTATGKLTRDIYLALEEARWRLGDRNLSYIPGALIRGDDIATLQNRLNEMGFSSGRVDGIYGVLTEGAVIEFQKSVGLPADGVCGPATFTALIRLTGTVKGGLASSLRDTYLIHQRGPALAGKVIAIDASFGGDFLGAQAFGLNEAQITYDVAKRLEGRLSALGVKVFMTRGKDNNPSELDRINFANKVNCDLLISLHLDSSSSTNAHGVATYYYGNATHEIHSVVGERFALLAQREICARTDLLNCRTHGKSWEILRLTKAPSVRIDLG
;
A
#
# COMPACT_ATOMS: atom_id res chain seq x y z
N MET A 1 5.57 9.64 14.59
CA MET A 1 5.24 8.24 14.97
C MET A 1 6.16 7.83 16.11
N GLU A 2 5.61 7.21 17.13
CA GLU A 2 6.35 6.74 18.29
C GLU A 2 7.29 5.59 17.90
N GLU A 3 8.53 5.65 18.36
CA GLU A 3 9.56 4.64 18.11
C GLU A 3 9.47 3.57 19.22
N LEU A 4 9.29 2.31 18.84
CA LEU A 4 9.06 1.19 19.76
C LEU A 4 10.36 0.68 20.42
N ALA A 5 11.54 0.91 19.82
CA ALA A 5 12.84 0.55 20.36
C ALA A 5 13.94 1.45 19.82
N LYS A 6 14.97 1.67 20.63
CA LYS A 6 16.18 2.45 20.33
C LYS A 6 17.42 1.60 20.52
N VAL A 7 18.54 2.06 19.94
CA VAL A 7 19.83 1.37 20.09
C VAL A 7 20.19 1.20 21.57
N GLY A 8 20.43 -0.04 21.96
CA GLY A 8 20.70 -0.47 23.33
C GLY A 8 19.51 -1.13 24.03
N ASP A 9 18.31 -0.99 23.51
CA ASP A 9 17.11 -1.59 24.11
C ASP A 9 17.11 -3.10 23.97
N VAL A 10 16.51 -3.77 24.96
CA VAL A 10 16.27 -5.23 25.02
C VAL A 10 14.81 -5.48 25.41
N GLY A 11 14.26 -6.63 25.06
CA GLY A 11 12.91 -7.01 25.44
C GLY A 11 12.17 -7.79 24.35
N ALA A 12 10.91 -8.15 24.60
CA ALA A 12 10.14 -9.02 23.71
C ALA A 12 10.04 -8.47 22.27
N ILE A 13 9.68 -7.20 22.12
CA ILE A 13 9.55 -6.54 20.80
C ILE A 13 10.89 -6.55 20.03
N VAL A 14 12.01 -6.33 20.73
CA VAL A 14 13.34 -6.36 20.12
C VAL A 14 13.66 -7.79 19.67
N THR A 15 13.44 -8.78 20.54
CA THR A 15 13.69 -10.20 20.22
C THR A 15 12.84 -10.68 19.04
N GLU A 16 11.56 -10.31 18.98
CA GLU A 16 10.67 -10.64 17.86
C GLU A 16 11.13 -9.98 16.56
N THR A 17 11.53 -8.70 16.63
CA THR A 17 12.08 -7.96 15.48
C THR A 17 13.34 -8.63 14.95
N ILE A 18 14.29 -8.96 15.82
CA ILE A 18 15.53 -9.66 15.47
C ILE A 18 15.24 -11.03 14.84
N THR A 19 14.32 -11.77 15.45
CA THR A 19 13.89 -13.09 14.93
C THR A 19 13.30 -12.97 13.53
N SER A 20 12.45 -11.98 13.30
CA SER A 20 11.82 -11.74 12.00
C SER A 20 12.85 -11.33 10.94
N LEU A 21 13.78 -10.41 11.27
CA LEU A 21 14.85 -9.99 10.37
C LEU A 21 15.81 -11.15 10.03
N SER A 22 16.11 -12.02 11.01
CA SER A 22 16.96 -13.20 10.80
C SER A 22 16.28 -14.22 9.88
N ARG A 23 14.97 -14.47 10.05
CA ARG A 23 14.19 -15.34 9.17
C ARG A 23 14.13 -14.83 7.72
N LEU A 24 14.14 -13.50 7.56
CA LEU A 24 14.17 -12.86 6.25
C LEU A 24 15.58 -12.85 5.63
N GLY A 25 16.61 -13.34 6.36
CA GLY A 25 17.99 -13.36 5.89
C GLY A 25 18.64 -11.96 5.88
N LEU A 26 18.07 -11.00 6.59
CA LEU A 26 18.58 -9.63 6.66
C LEU A 26 19.52 -9.40 7.86
N LEU A 27 19.56 -10.35 8.79
CA LEU A 27 20.44 -10.32 9.96
C LEU A 27 21.07 -11.70 10.15
N ASN A 28 22.40 -11.75 10.20
CA ASN A 28 23.16 -13.01 10.26
C ASN A 28 23.72 -13.34 11.66
N SER A 29 23.57 -12.44 12.61
CA SER A 29 24.11 -12.61 13.97
C SER A 29 22.99 -12.78 14.99
N PRO A 30 23.18 -13.60 16.04
CA PRO A 30 22.23 -13.73 17.14
C PRO A 30 22.34 -12.51 18.07
N GLU A 31 21.75 -11.41 17.67
CA GLU A 31 21.68 -10.21 18.49
C GLU A 31 20.67 -10.40 19.63
N VAL A 32 20.97 -9.83 20.80
CA VAL A 32 20.09 -9.86 21.98
C VAL A 32 19.51 -8.49 22.25
N ALA A 33 20.16 -7.44 21.73
CA ALA A 33 19.77 -6.04 21.90
C ALA A 33 19.54 -5.38 20.53
N PHE A 34 18.86 -4.25 20.52
CA PHE A 34 18.68 -3.42 19.35
C PHE A 34 19.98 -2.70 19.00
N THR A 35 20.81 -3.32 18.16
CA THR A 35 22.14 -2.83 17.78
C THR A 35 22.10 -1.99 16.50
N LYS A 36 23.24 -1.41 16.11
CA LYS A 36 23.37 -0.71 14.83
C LYS A 36 23.14 -1.65 13.63
N GLU A 37 23.55 -2.90 13.77
CA GLU A 37 23.32 -3.95 12.76
C GLU A 37 21.84 -4.22 12.57
N VAL A 38 21.05 -4.21 13.65
CA VAL A 38 19.59 -4.33 13.59
C VAL A 38 18.97 -3.11 12.88
N VAL A 39 19.49 -1.89 13.12
CA VAL A 39 19.05 -0.67 12.42
C VAL A 39 19.33 -0.77 10.93
N GLU A 40 20.49 -1.26 10.50
CA GLU A 40 20.80 -1.43 9.08
C GLU A 40 19.95 -2.54 8.44
N ALA A 41 19.71 -3.65 9.15
CA ALA A 41 18.80 -4.70 8.71
C ALA A 41 17.35 -4.17 8.55
N LEU A 42 16.90 -3.32 9.47
CA LEU A 42 15.61 -2.63 9.34
C LEU A 42 15.55 -1.70 8.14
N ARG A 43 16.61 -0.94 7.86
CA ARG A 43 16.67 -0.10 6.63
C ARG A 43 16.58 -0.94 5.38
N ALA A 44 17.32 -2.03 5.31
CA ALA A 44 17.27 -2.97 4.20
C ALA A 44 15.85 -3.58 4.04
N PHE A 45 15.21 -3.97 5.14
CA PHE A 45 13.82 -4.42 5.13
C PHE A 45 12.87 -3.33 4.63
N GLN A 46 12.93 -2.14 5.20
CA GLN A 46 12.10 -1.00 4.78
C GLN A 46 12.27 -0.71 3.29
N GLN A 47 13.52 -0.73 2.81
CA GLN A 47 13.83 -0.49 1.39
C GLN A 47 13.24 -1.59 0.50
N SER A 48 13.39 -2.87 0.87
CA SER A 48 12.83 -3.99 0.10
C SER A 48 11.30 -3.95 0.02
N ARG A 49 10.66 -3.39 1.05
CA ARG A 49 9.20 -3.24 1.13
C ARG A 49 8.67 -1.96 0.49
N GLY A 50 9.53 -1.11 -0.08
CA GLY A 50 9.12 0.19 -0.59
C GLY A 50 8.64 1.14 0.51
N LEU A 51 9.11 0.97 1.74
CA LEU A 51 8.88 1.88 2.86
C LEU A 51 10.01 2.89 2.98
N THR A 52 9.79 3.97 3.74
CA THR A 52 10.87 4.94 3.99
C THR A 52 11.95 4.31 4.86
N ALA A 53 13.19 4.25 4.37
CA ALA A 53 14.30 3.55 5.01
C ALA A 53 14.91 4.37 6.17
N THR A 54 14.15 4.57 7.23
CA THR A 54 14.55 5.34 8.41
C THR A 54 15.45 4.56 9.38
N GLY A 55 15.37 3.24 9.37
CA GLY A 55 15.98 2.35 10.37
C GLY A 55 15.28 2.38 11.73
N LYS A 56 14.17 3.09 11.86
CA LYS A 56 13.38 3.18 13.09
C LYS A 56 12.36 2.05 13.15
N LEU A 57 12.22 1.44 14.31
CA LEU A 57 11.16 0.48 14.59
C LEU A 57 9.93 1.23 15.09
N THR A 58 9.00 1.49 14.21
CA THR A 58 7.67 2.02 14.54
C THR A 58 6.64 0.90 14.56
N ARG A 59 5.43 1.18 15.05
CA ARG A 59 4.33 0.20 15.04
C ARG A 59 4.06 -0.34 13.64
N ASP A 60 4.07 0.52 12.62
CA ASP A 60 3.81 0.11 11.24
C ASP A 60 4.91 -0.80 10.69
N ILE A 61 6.19 -0.50 11.02
CA ILE A 61 7.31 -1.34 10.64
C ILE A 61 7.27 -2.69 11.35
N TYR A 62 6.90 -2.70 12.62
CA TYR A 62 6.72 -3.94 13.38
C TYR A 62 5.61 -4.81 12.77
N LEU A 63 4.47 -4.24 12.43
CA LEU A 63 3.37 -4.95 11.76
C LEU A 63 3.79 -5.47 10.37
N ALA A 64 4.53 -4.67 9.61
CA ALA A 64 5.07 -5.10 8.31
C ALA A 64 6.05 -6.28 8.43
N LEU A 65 6.87 -6.32 9.49
CA LEU A 65 7.75 -7.46 9.80
C LEU A 65 6.94 -8.71 10.17
N GLU A 66 5.87 -8.54 10.96
CA GLU A 66 4.95 -9.63 11.32
C GLU A 66 4.23 -10.20 10.08
N GLU A 67 3.83 -9.35 9.13
CA GLU A 67 3.26 -9.78 7.86
C GLU A 67 4.28 -10.55 7.00
N ALA A 68 5.55 -10.11 6.99
CA ALA A 68 6.63 -10.67 6.18
C ALA A 68 7.16 -12.01 6.68
N ARG A 69 6.93 -12.35 7.95
CA ARG A 69 7.48 -13.57 8.57
C ARG A 69 6.88 -14.87 8.04
N TRP A 70 5.70 -14.81 7.43
CA TRP A 70 4.95 -15.97 6.99
C TRP A 70 5.16 -16.27 5.50
N ARG A 71 5.44 -17.53 5.18
CA ARG A 71 5.47 -18.05 3.82
C ARG A 71 4.22 -18.87 3.56
N LEU A 72 3.74 -18.87 2.33
CA LEU A 72 2.59 -19.68 1.94
C LEU A 72 2.86 -21.18 2.20
N GLY A 73 2.05 -21.77 3.06
CA GLY A 73 2.19 -23.14 3.57
C GLY A 73 2.64 -23.23 5.05
N ASP A 74 3.13 -22.16 5.66
CA ASP A 74 3.57 -22.17 7.07
C ASP A 74 2.39 -22.29 8.05
N ARG A 75 1.20 -21.85 7.64
CA ARG A 75 -0.01 -21.87 8.45
C ARG A 75 -1.27 -22.07 7.61
N ASN A 76 -2.35 -22.50 8.26
CA ASN A 76 -3.68 -22.52 7.62
C ASN A 76 -4.20 -21.09 7.47
N LEU A 77 -4.73 -20.76 6.29
CA LEU A 77 -5.31 -19.46 6.01
C LEU A 77 -6.83 -19.60 5.85
N SER A 78 -7.58 -18.81 6.61
CA SER A 78 -9.04 -18.82 6.58
C SER A 78 -9.61 -17.44 6.87
N TYR A 79 -10.83 -17.21 6.42
CA TYR A 79 -11.57 -16.00 6.75
C TYR A 79 -12.23 -16.11 8.12
N ILE A 80 -11.92 -15.18 9.01
CA ILE A 80 -12.55 -15.06 10.33
C ILE A 80 -13.14 -13.67 10.44
N PRO A 81 -14.48 -13.51 10.43
CA PRO A 81 -15.12 -12.22 10.61
C PRO A 81 -14.66 -11.51 11.88
N GLY A 82 -14.23 -10.26 11.77
CA GLY A 82 -13.73 -9.46 12.89
C GLY A 82 -12.28 -9.73 13.33
N ALA A 83 -11.62 -10.77 12.77
CA ALA A 83 -10.23 -11.11 13.05
C ALA A 83 -9.48 -11.47 11.76
N LEU A 84 -9.43 -10.52 10.82
CA LEU A 84 -8.78 -10.75 9.52
C LEU A 84 -7.28 -11.00 9.68
N ILE A 85 -6.83 -12.14 9.17
CA ILE A 85 -5.40 -12.44 9.13
C ILE A 85 -4.74 -11.71 7.96
N ARG A 86 -3.46 -11.32 8.18
CA ARG A 86 -2.65 -10.60 7.20
C ARG A 86 -1.30 -11.29 7.04
N GLY A 87 -0.69 -11.14 5.88
CA GLY A 87 0.67 -11.63 5.63
C GLY A 87 1.03 -11.76 4.16
N ASP A 88 2.32 -11.91 3.91
CA ASP A 88 2.88 -12.14 2.58
C ASP A 88 2.48 -13.51 2.01
N ASP A 89 2.23 -14.47 2.88
CA ASP A 89 1.64 -15.77 2.53
C ASP A 89 0.28 -15.60 1.84
N ILE A 90 -0.54 -14.67 2.35
CA ILE A 90 -1.86 -14.37 1.78
C ILE A 90 -1.70 -13.61 0.45
N ALA A 91 -0.80 -12.63 0.38
CA ALA A 91 -0.51 -11.92 -0.87
C ALA A 91 -0.05 -12.90 -1.97
N THR A 92 0.81 -13.86 -1.60
CA THR A 92 1.26 -14.92 -2.50
C THR A 92 0.11 -15.82 -2.93
N LEU A 93 -0.78 -16.21 -2.02
CA LEU A 93 -1.98 -16.98 -2.33
C LEU A 93 -2.90 -16.24 -3.31
N GLN A 94 -3.22 -14.98 -3.01
CA GLN A 94 -4.06 -14.13 -3.85
C GLN A 94 -3.50 -13.99 -5.26
N ASN A 95 -2.18 -13.75 -5.38
CA ASN A 95 -1.53 -13.65 -6.68
C ASN A 95 -1.69 -14.94 -7.47
N ARG A 96 -1.38 -16.10 -6.88
CA ARG A 96 -1.51 -17.40 -7.53
C ARG A 96 -2.94 -17.73 -7.95
N LEU A 97 -3.93 -17.44 -7.10
CA LEU A 97 -5.35 -17.63 -7.44
C LEU A 97 -5.75 -16.76 -8.63
N ASN A 98 -5.36 -15.49 -8.64
CA ASN A 98 -5.63 -14.57 -9.73
C ASN A 98 -4.95 -15.01 -11.05
N GLU A 99 -3.71 -15.49 -11.00
CA GLU A 99 -2.98 -16.04 -12.16
C GLU A 99 -3.69 -17.26 -12.77
N MET A 100 -4.31 -18.08 -11.93
CA MET A 100 -5.10 -19.25 -12.36
C MET A 100 -6.54 -18.92 -12.74
N GLY A 101 -6.95 -17.64 -12.68
CA GLY A 101 -8.29 -17.17 -13.06
C GLY A 101 -9.31 -17.16 -11.91
N PHE A 102 -8.93 -17.50 -10.69
CA PHE A 102 -9.79 -17.42 -9.51
C PHE A 102 -9.69 -16.03 -8.88
N SER A 103 -10.73 -15.23 -9.01
CA SER A 103 -10.70 -13.81 -8.61
C SER A 103 -10.70 -13.62 -7.10
N SER A 104 -9.54 -13.48 -6.48
CA SER A 104 -9.40 -13.13 -5.06
C SER A 104 -9.50 -11.63 -4.78
N GLY A 105 -9.79 -10.83 -5.79
CA GLY A 105 -9.75 -9.39 -5.67
C GLY A 105 -8.36 -8.81 -5.90
N ARG A 106 -8.08 -7.68 -5.24
CA ARG A 106 -6.75 -7.07 -5.23
C ARG A 106 -5.82 -7.92 -4.35
N VAL A 107 -4.56 -7.99 -4.72
CA VAL A 107 -3.53 -8.63 -3.90
C VAL A 107 -3.12 -7.63 -2.80
N ASP A 108 -3.78 -7.70 -1.67
CA ASP A 108 -3.60 -6.80 -0.53
C ASP A 108 -2.98 -7.46 0.71
N GLY A 109 -2.80 -8.78 0.66
CA GLY A 109 -2.27 -9.56 1.77
C GLY A 109 -3.25 -9.75 2.93
N ILE A 110 -4.56 -9.54 2.70
CA ILE A 110 -5.61 -9.73 3.71
C ILE A 110 -6.52 -10.88 3.30
N TYR A 111 -6.70 -11.87 4.18
CA TYR A 111 -7.62 -12.97 3.92
C TYR A 111 -9.06 -12.52 4.21
N GLY A 112 -9.69 -11.93 3.20
CA GLY A 112 -11.07 -11.45 3.26
C GLY A 112 -12.04 -12.37 2.51
N VAL A 113 -13.31 -11.97 2.46
CA VAL A 113 -14.41 -12.73 1.80
C VAL A 113 -14.10 -13.04 0.34
N LEU A 114 -13.45 -12.12 -0.41
CA LEU A 114 -13.10 -12.37 -1.80
C LEU A 114 -12.02 -13.44 -1.94
N THR A 115 -11.04 -13.46 -1.03
CA THR A 115 -10.00 -14.48 -0.99
C THR A 115 -10.58 -15.84 -0.63
N GLU A 116 -11.47 -15.90 0.37
CA GLU A 116 -12.21 -17.11 0.72
C GLU A 116 -12.99 -17.66 -0.47
N GLY A 117 -13.78 -16.81 -1.15
CA GLY A 117 -14.54 -17.18 -2.34
C GLY A 117 -13.66 -17.78 -3.44
N ALA A 118 -12.51 -17.15 -3.72
CA ALA A 118 -11.57 -17.65 -4.71
C ALA A 118 -10.94 -19.01 -4.32
N VAL A 119 -10.66 -19.21 -3.02
CA VAL A 119 -10.18 -20.51 -2.51
C VAL A 119 -11.25 -21.57 -2.66
N ILE A 120 -12.51 -21.28 -2.35
CA ILE A 120 -13.65 -22.20 -2.54
C ILE A 120 -13.78 -22.60 -4.02
N GLU A 121 -13.74 -21.63 -4.92
CA GLU A 121 -13.82 -21.92 -6.37
C GLU A 121 -12.62 -22.77 -6.84
N PHE A 122 -11.41 -22.45 -6.39
CA PHE A 122 -10.23 -23.25 -6.67
C PHE A 122 -10.38 -24.68 -6.16
N GLN A 123 -10.77 -24.86 -4.89
CA GLN A 123 -10.98 -26.18 -4.28
C GLN A 123 -11.97 -27.03 -5.06
N LYS A 124 -13.10 -26.44 -5.48
CA LYS A 124 -14.10 -27.11 -6.34
C LYS A 124 -13.48 -27.55 -7.67
N SER A 125 -12.66 -26.69 -8.29
CA SER A 125 -12.06 -26.97 -9.59
C SER A 125 -11.06 -28.13 -9.56
N VAL A 126 -10.43 -28.37 -8.40
CA VAL A 126 -9.42 -29.46 -8.23
C VAL A 126 -9.98 -30.66 -7.45
N GLY A 127 -11.28 -30.68 -7.13
CA GLY A 127 -11.93 -31.80 -6.46
C GLY A 127 -11.60 -31.92 -4.96
N LEU A 128 -11.24 -30.81 -4.31
CA LEU A 128 -11.03 -30.75 -2.86
C LEU A 128 -12.32 -30.31 -2.13
N PRO A 129 -12.45 -30.63 -0.82
CA PRO A 129 -13.50 -30.06 0.00
C PRO A 129 -13.46 -28.53 -0.09
N ALA A 130 -14.61 -27.90 -0.43
CA ALA A 130 -14.71 -26.47 -0.67
C ALA A 130 -15.02 -25.73 0.64
N ASP A 131 -14.09 -25.78 1.60
CA ASP A 131 -14.21 -25.23 2.93
C ASP A 131 -13.70 -23.78 3.06
N GLY A 132 -13.09 -23.25 1.99
CA GLY A 132 -12.51 -21.89 1.99
C GLY A 132 -11.26 -21.78 2.86
N VAL A 133 -10.64 -22.90 3.28
CA VAL A 133 -9.41 -22.89 4.07
C VAL A 133 -8.22 -23.29 3.19
N CYS A 134 -7.22 -22.43 3.07
CA CYS A 134 -5.97 -22.81 2.43
C CYS A 134 -5.09 -23.56 3.44
N GLY A 135 -5.39 -24.84 3.63
CA GLY A 135 -4.61 -25.79 4.40
C GLY A 135 -3.64 -26.59 3.54
N PRO A 136 -2.96 -27.62 4.09
CA PRO A 136 -1.93 -28.39 3.38
C PRO A 136 -2.37 -29.02 2.06
N ALA A 137 -3.60 -29.51 1.98
CA ALA A 137 -4.16 -30.12 0.75
C ALA A 137 -4.35 -29.06 -0.35
N THR A 138 -4.95 -27.92 -0.01
CA THR A 138 -5.15 -26.79 -0.92
C THR A 138 -3.80 -26.21 -1.38
N PHE A 139 -2.85 -26.05 -0.45
CA PHE A 139 -1.50 -25.59 -0.77
C PHE A 139 -0.76 -26.53 -1.73
N THR A 140 -0.82 -27.85 -1.50
CA THR A 140 -0.21 -28.84 -2.39
C THR A 140 -0.80 -28.77 -3.79
N ALA A 141 -2.13 -28.62 -3.92
CA ALA A 141 -2.81 -28.48 -5.20
C ALA A 141 -2.39 -27.19 -5.92
N LEU A 142 -2.28 -26.07 -5.20
CA LEU A 142 -1.81 -24.78 -5.71
C LEU A 142 -0.39 -24.89 -6.31
N ILE A 143 0.54 -25.52 -5.59
CA ILE A 143 1.93 -25.69 -6.09
C ILE A 143 1.97 -26.53 -7.36
N ARG A 144 1.23 -27.63 -7.40
CA ARG A 144 1.22 -28.54 -8.57
C ARG A 144 0.75 -27.83 -9.84
N LEU A 145 -0.19 -26.91 -9.73
CA LEU A 145 -0.78 -26.20 -10.88
C LEU A 145 -0.02 -24.94 -11.28
N THR A 146 0.69 -24.28 -10.36
CA THR A 146 1.46 -23.04 -10.65
C THR A 146 2.53 -23.25 -11.74
N GLY A 147 3.04 -24.45 -11.91
CA GLY A 147 4.03 -24.78 -12.96
C GLY A 147 3.47 -24.89 -14.38
N THR A 148 2.15 -24.94 -14.55
CA THR A 148 1.48 -25.20 -15.84
C THR A 148 0.81 -23.96 -16.44
N VAL A 149 0.56 -22.90 -15.67
CA VAL A 149 -0.11 -21.70 -16.13
C VAL A 149 0.90 -20.55 -16.26
N LYS A 150 1.19 -20.13 -17.48
CA LYS A 150 1.94 -18.89 -17.78
C LYS A 150 0.94 -17.87 -18.34
N GLY A 151 0.27 -17.13 -17.46
CA GLY A 151 -0.58 -15.98 -17.80
C GLY A 151 0.11 -14.66 -17.49
N GLY A 152 -0.28 -13.56 -18.17
CA GLY A 152 0.12 -12.21 -17.77
C GLY A 152 -0.52 -11.81 -16.43
N LEU A 153 -0.05 -10.70 -15.83
CA LEU A 153 -0.57 -10.18 -14.56
C LEU A 153 -2.09 -9.96 -14.62
N ALA A 154 -2.85 -10.85 -13.99
CA ALA A 154 -4.33 -10.82 -13.98
C ALA A 154 -4.88 -9.51 -13.37
N SER A 155 -4.13 -8.90 -12.44
CA SER A 155 -4.45 -7.59 -11.86
C SER A 155 -4.45 -6.48 -12.91
N SER A 156 -3.52 -6.51 -13.87
CA SER A 156 -3.43 -5.48 -14.91
C SER A 156 -4.59 -5.55 -15.92
N LEU A 157 -5.04 -6.76 -16.27
CA LEU A 157 -6.18 -6.96 -17.15
C LEU A 157 -7.48 -6.48 -16.51
N ARG A 158 -7.67 -6.72 -15.22
CA ARG A 158 -8.85 -6.31 -14.46
C ARG A 158 -8.94 -4.80 -14.31
N ASP A 159 -7.85 -4.14 -13.92
CA ASP A 159 -7.79 -2.69 -13.79
C ASP A 159 -8.06 -2.02 -15.15
N THR A 160 -7.47 -2.54 -16.22
CA THR A 160 -7.68 -2.06 -17.58
C THR A 160 -9.13 -2.26 -18.03
N TYR A 161 -9.74 -3.40 -17.73
CA TYR A 161 -11.14 -3.71 -18.06
C TYR A 161 -12.12 -2.76 -17.34
N LEU A 162 -11.93 -2.53 -16.03
CA LEU A 162 -12.78 -1.61 -15.26
C LEU A 162 -12.72 -0.18 -15.80
N ILE A 163 -11.54 0.29 -16.25
CA ILE A 163 -11.38 1.60 -16.85
C ILE A 163 -12.11 1.68 -18.19
N HIS A 164 -11.99 0.65 -19.05
CA HIS A 164 -12.66 0.64 -20.35
C HIS A 164 -14.18 0.62 -20.23
N GLN A 165 -14.73 -0.11 -19.25
CA GLN A 165 -16.18 -0.14 -19.02
C GLN A 165 -16.76 1.22 -18.60
N ARG A 166 -15.98 2.04 -17.88
CA ARG A 166 -16.43 3.34 -17.37
C ARG A 166 -16.29 4.49 -18.38
N GLY A 167 -15.75 4.21 -19.58
CA GLY A 167 -15.59 5.18 -20.67
C GLY A 167 -14.54 6.28 -20.40
N PRO A 168 -14.15 7.06 -21.42
CA PRO A 168 -13.10 8.07 -21.31
C PRO A 168 -13.55 9.39 -20.68
N ALA A 169 -14.87 9.62 -20.54
CA ALA A 169 -15.40 10.89 -20.04
C ALA A 169 -15.09 11.08 -18.54
N LEU A 170 -14.73 12.30 -18.17
CA LEU A 170 -14.54 12.67 -16.76
C LEU A 170 -15.89 12.87 -16.04
N ALA A 171 -16.91 13.32 -16.75
CA ALA A 171 -18.23 13.52 -16.17
C ALA A 171 -18.79 12.21 -15.57
N GLY A 172 -19.24 12.29 -14.33
CA GLY A 172 -19.78 11.16 -13.58
C GLY A 172 -18.74 10.29 -12.88
N LYS A 173 -17.43 10.49 -13.09
CA LYS A 173 -16.38 9.84 -12.31
C LYS A 173 -16.42 10.31 -10.86
N VAL A 174 -15.98 9.45 -9.97
CA VAL A 174 -15.87 9.72 -8.53
C VAL A 174 -14.38 9.78 -8.16
N ILE A 175 -13.91 10.92 -7.69
CA ILE A 175 -12.53 11.10 -7.24
C ILE A 175 -12.52 11.44 -5.76
N ALA A 176 -11.75 10.69 -4.97
CA ALA A 176 -11.43 11.06 -3.61
C ALA A 176 -10.12 11.86 -3.59
N ILE A 177 -10.13 12.98 -2.90
CA ILE A 177 -8.92 13.79 -2.67
C ILE A 177 -8.60 13.74 -1.19
N ASP A 178 -7.39 13.30 -0.90
CA ASP A 178 -6.84 13.23 0.44
C ASP A 178 -5.82 14.34 0.63
N ALA A 179 -6.08 15.26 1.55
CA ALA A 179 -5.13 16.29 1.96
C ALA A 179 -4.46 15.81 3.26
N SER A 180 -3.13 15.76 3.28
CA SER A 180 -2.37 15.29 4.43
C SER A 180 -2.67 16.08 5.69
N PHE A 181 -2.52 15.43 6.86
CA PHE A 181 -2.64 16.00 8.20
C PHE A 181 -3.98 16.75 8.42
N GLY A 182 -4.03 17.75 9.32
CA GLY A 182 -5.21 18.55 9.63
C GLY A 182 -5.43 18.68 11.14
N GLY A 183 -6.39 19.51 11.55
CA GLY A 183 -6.61 19.83 12.97
C GLY A 183 -5.34 20.32 13.63
N ASP A 184 -4.97 19.74 14.78
CA ASP A 184 -3.76 20.07 15.53
C ASP A 184 -2.46 19.52 14.92
N PHE A 185 -2.56 18.64 13.91
CA PHE A 185 -1.41 18.03 13.23
C PHE A 185 -1.07 18.83 11.99
N LEU A 186 -0.05 19.66 12.08
CA LEU A 186 0.32 20.62 11.04
C LEU A 186 1.20 20.01 9.93
N GLY A 187 1.81 18.83 10.17
CA GLY A 187 2.77 18.23 9.23
C GLY A 187 4.08 19.01 9.16
N ALA A 188 4.71 19.01 8.00
CA ALA A 188 5.91 19.80 7.75
C ALA A 188 5.64 21.29 7.90
N GLN A 189 6.59 22.02 8.50
CA GLN A 189 6.45 23.47 8.77
C GLN A 189 7.71 24.21 8.35
N ALA A 190 7.55 25.26 7.55
CA ALA A 190 8.63 26.16 7.17
C ALA A 190 8.07 27.53 6.78
N PHE A 191 8.81 28.59 7.03
CA PHE A 191 8.49 29.97 6.60
C PHE A 191 7.08 30.46 7.00
N GLY A 192 6.58 30.04 8.15
CA GLY A 192 5.23 30.40 8.62
C GLY A 192 4.08 29.64 7.93
N LEU A 193 4.40 28.68 7.09
CA LEU A 193 3.46 27.80 6.40
C LEU A 193 3.49 26.40 7.03
N ASN A 194 2.43 25.63 6.82
CA ASN A 194 2.36 24.24 7.24
C ASN A 194 1.71 23.35 6.18
N GLU A 195 2.06 22.07 6.20
CA GLU A 195 1.62 21.09 5.23
C GLU A 195 0.08 20.96 5.20
N ALA A 196 -0.55 20.87 6.37
CA ALA A 196 -2.00 20.70 6.48
C ALA A 196 -2.80 21.82 5.79
N GLN A 197 -2.35 23.06 5.87
CA GLN A 197 -2.99 24.20 5.22
C GLN A 197 -2.75 24.19 3.72
N ILE A 198 -1.50 23.97 3.28
CA ILE A 198 -1.13 24.01 1.87
C ILE A 198 -1.84 22.87 1.12
N THR A 199 -1.77 21.64 1.64
CA THR A 199 -2.40 20.49 0.98
C THR A 199 -3.91 20.61 0.92
N TYR A 200 -4.54 21.20 1.95
CA TYR A 200 -5.98 21.46 1.94
C TYR A 200 -6.37 22.55 0.91
N ASP A 201 -5.61 23.64 0.78
CA ASP A 201 -5.86 24.67 -0.23
C ASP A 201 -5.72 24.11 -1.65
N VAL A 202 -4.64 23.36 -1.92
CA VAL A 202 -4.44 22.69 -3.21
C VAL A 202 -5.58 21.70 -3.50
N ALA A 203 -5.98 20.91 -2.51
CA ALA A 203 -7.08 19.97 -2.64
C ALA A 203 -8.41 20.67 -2.95
N LYS A 204 -8.71 21.80 -2.30
CA LYS A 204 -9.93 22.58 -2.56
C LYS A 204 -9.95 23.21 -3.96
N ARG A 205 -8.79 23.66 -4.44
CA ARG A 205 -8.67 24.16 -5.83
C ARG A 205 -8.86 23.05 -6.84
N LEU A 206 -8.29 21.87 -6.56
CA LEU A 206 -8.45 20.69 -7.41
C LEU A 206 -9.91 20.22 -7.43
N GLU A 207 -10.57 20.14 -6.26
CA GLU A 207 -12.00 19.84 -6.13
C GLU A 207 -12.85 20.75 -7.02
N GLY A 208 -12.65 22.07 -6.93
CA GLY A 208 -13.41 23.03 -7.72
C GLY A 208 -13.23 22.83 -9.25
N ARG A 209 -12.00 22.59 -9.69
CA ARG A 209 -11.70 22.35 -11.11
C ARG A 209 -12.29 21.04 -11.63
N LEU A 210 -12.16 19.96 -10.85
CA LEU A 210 -12.72 18.66 -11.23
C LEU A 210 -14.25 18.68 -11.23
N SER A 211 -14.87 19.33 -10.24
CA SER A 211 -16.33 19.49 -10.17
C SER A 211 -16.88 20.27 -11.36
N ALA A 212 -16.17 21.29 -11.83
CA ALA A 212 -16.53 22.03 -13.04
C ALA A 212 -16.50 21.18 -14.32
N LEU A 213 -15.77 20.06 -14.32
CA LEU A 213 -15.70 19.06 -15.38
C LEU A 213 -16.73 17.92 -15.21
N GLY A 214 -17.63 18.04 -14.23
CA GLY A 214 -18.68 17.05 -13.95
C GLY A 214 -18.19 15.83 -13.14
N VAL A 215 -17.04 15.91 -12.51
CA VAL A 215 -16.53 14.88 -11.61
C VAL A 215 -17.20 15.03 -10.23
N LYS A 216 -17.59 13.91 -9.61
CA LYS A 216 -18.01 13.88 -8.21
C LYS A 216 -16.75 13.80 -7.33
N VAL A 217 -16.48 14.84 -6.59
CA VAL A 217 -15.29 14.91 -5.74
C VAL A 217 -15.66 14.76 -4.27
N PHE A 218 -14.90 13.94 -3.55
CA PHE A 218 -15.02 13.75 -2.11
C PHE A 218 -13.68 14.03 -1.44
N MET A 219 -13.69 14.90 -0.44
CA MET A 219 -12.53 15.13 0.41
C MET A 219 -12.50 14.14 1.56
N THR A 220 -11.35 13.53 1.87
CA THR A 220 -11.21 12.59 3.00
C THR A 220 -11.28 13.28 4.35
N ARG A 221 -11.04 14.59 4.38
CA ARG A 221 -11.15 15.42 5.59
C ARG A 221 -11.71 16.81 5.32
N GLY A 222 -12.26 17.40 6.35
CA GLY A 222 -12.55 18.83 6.40
C GLY A 222 -11.31 19.66 6.73
N LYS A 223 -11.53 20.96 6.94
CA LYS A 223 -10.44 21.91 7.25
C LYS A 223 -9.78 21.64 8.60
N ASP A 224 -10.60 21.38 9.62
CA ASP A 224 -10.20 21.43 11.02
C ASP A 224 -10.16 20.04 11.69
N ASN A 225 -10.15 18.95 10.91
CA ASN A 225 -10.07 17.60 11.43
C ASN A 225 -8.92 16.81 10.79
N ASN A 226 -8.44 15.80 11.50
CA ASN A 226 -7.39 14.90 11.06
C ASN A 226 -7.82 13.44 11.29
N PRO A 227 -8.64 12.86 10.39
CA PRO A 227 -8.96 11.43 10.44
C PRO A 227 -7.69 10.59 10.36
N SER A 228 -7.69 9.42 10.98
CA SER A 228 -6.60 8.45 10.85
C SER A 228 -6.43 8.01 9.39
N GLU A 229 -5.26 7.50 9.02
CA GLU A 229 -5.03 6.99 7.65
C GLU A 229 -6.05 5.91 7.30
N LEU A 230 -6.37 5.03 8.24
CA LEU A 230 -7.38 3.98 8.05
C LEU A 230 -8.79 4.54 7.83
N ASP A 231 -9.17 5.62 8.53
CA ASP A 231 -10.46 6.28 8.30
C ASP A 231 -10.54 6.91 6.91
N ARG A 232 -9.44 7.52 6.44
CA ARG A 232 -9.33 8.09 5.08
C ARG A 232 -9.47 7.01 4.01
N ILE A 233 -8.81 5.87 4.20
CA ILE A 233 -8.91 4.68 3.33
C ILE A 233 -10.35 4.14 3.33
N ASN A 234 -10.93 3.94 4.50
CA ASN A 234 -12.30 3.44 4.64
C ASN A 234 -13.31 4.38 3.99
N PHE A 235 -13.13 5.69 4.13
CA PHE A 235 -13.96 6.68 3.48
C PHE A 235 -13.86 6.59 1.95
N ALA A 236 -12.65 6.56 1.37
CA ALA A 236 -12.43 6.42 -0.06
C ALA A 236 -13.05 5.12 -0.61
N ASN A 237 -12.90 4.02 0.14
CA ASN A 237 -13.51 2.72 -0.20
C ASN A 237 -15.04 2.75 -0.12
N LYS A 238 -15.61 3.46 0.87
CA LYS A 238 -17.06 3.61 1.07
C LYS A 238 -17.72 4.41 -0.06
N VAL A 239 -17.09 5.50 -0.51
CA VAL A 239 -17.61 6.30 -1.62
C VAL A 239 -17.39 5.65 -2.98
N ASN A 240 -16.69 4.50 -3.01
CA ASN A 240 -16.39 3.73 -4.22
C ASN A 240 -15.76 4.61 -5.32
N CYS A 241 -14.71 5.36 -4.95
CA CYS A 241 -14.05 6.27 -5.88
C CYS A 241 -13.39 5.52 -7.05
N ASP A 242 -13.25 6.20 -8.18
CA ASP A 242 -12.54 5.72 -9.37
C ASP A 242 -11.02 5.94 -9.24
N LEU A 243 -10.63 6.92 -8.43
CA LEU A 243 -9.25 7.30 -8.17
C LEU A 243 -9.15 7.98 -6.80
N LEU A 244 -8.10 7.67 -6.04
CA LEU A 244 -7.70 8.43 -4.87
C LEU A 244 -6.43 9.23 -5.20
N ILE A 245 -6.45 10.53 -4.89
CA ILE A 245 -5.29 11.42 -5.00
C ILE A 245 -4.96 11.91 -3.59
N SER A 246 -3.81 11.51 -3.05
CA SER A 246 -3.31 11.96 -1.75
C SER A 246 -2.22 13.01 -1.96
N LEU A 247 -2.39 14.17 -1.33
CA LEU A 247 -1.51 15.34 -1.47
C LEU A 247 -0.71 15.52 -0.19
N HIS A 248 0.60 15.61 -0.32
CA HIS A 248 1.54 15.79 0.77
C HIS A 248 2.60 16.85 0.45
N LEU A 249 3.26 17.32 1.48
CA LEU A 249 4.57 17.94 1.40
C LEU A 249 5.55 17.05 2.15
N ASP A 250 6.80 17.02 1.71
CA ASP A 250 7.85 16.34 2.44
C ASP A 250 8.74 17.37 3.16
N SER A 251 9.60 16.91 4.04
CA SER A 251 10.56 17.75 4.72
C SER A 251 11.93 17.06 4.76
N SER A 252 12.96 17.83 4.54
CA SER A 252 14.34 17.35 4.60
C SER A 252 15.20 18.30 5.44
N SER A 253 16.21 17.75 6.11
CA SER A 253 17.25 18.56 6.75
C SER A 253 18.21 19.21 5.75
N SER A 254 18.20 18.77 4.50
CA SER A 254 19.01 19.35 3.41
C SER A 254 18.26 20.49 2.73
N THR A 255 18.88 21.66 2.69
CA THR A 255 18.36 22.84 1.97
C THR A 255 18.32 22.64 0.45
N ASN A 256 19.01 21.62 -0.07
CA ASN A 256 19.02 21.28 -1.48
C ASN A 256 17.90 20.28 -1.88
N ALA A 257 17.22 19.72 -0.89
CA ALA A 257 16.11 18.80 -1.16
C ALA A 257 14.86 19.61 -1.49
N HIS A 258 14.43 19.56 -2.74
CA HIS A 258 13.21 20.18 -3.25
C HIS A 258 12.74 19.45 -4.49
N GLY A 259 11.48 19.56 -4.81
CA GLY A 259 10.93 18.98 -6.03
C GLY A 259 9.63 18.22 -5.81
N VAL A 260 9.13 17.57 -6.84
CA VAL A 260 7.91 16.77 -6.79
C VAL A 260 8.21 15.31 -7.03
N ALA A 261 7.64 14.46 -6.21
CA ALA A 261 7.64 13.01 -6.38
C ALA A 261 6.21 12.47 -6.38
N THR A 262 5.97 11.45 -7.19
CA THR A 262 4.68 10.75 -7.19
C THR A 262 4.87 9.28 -6.82
N TYR A 263 3.90 8.73 -6.11
CA TYR A 263 3.95 7.37 -5.59
C TYR A 263 2.69 6.61 -5.95
N TYR A 264 2.85 5.34 -6.30
CA TYR A 264 1.77 4.40 -6.57
C TYR A 264 1.99 3.11 -5.79
N TYR A 265 0.95 2.26 -5.68
CA TYR A 265 1.12 0.97 -5.04
C TYR A 265 2.05 0.08 -5.86
N GLY A 266 3.16 -0.32 -5.26
CA GLY A 266 4.11 -1.26 -5.81
C GLY A 266 4.87 -1.98 -4.70
N ASN A 267 4.97 -3.32 -4.83
CA ASN A 267 5.75 -4.17 -3.94
C ASN A 267 6.71 -5.00 -4.78
N ALA A 268 7.98 -4.62 -4.78
CA ALA A 268 9.02 -5.28 -5.56
C ALA A 268 9.26 -6.74 -5.11
N THR A 269 9.04 -7.05 -3.83
CA THR A 269 9.21 -8.42 -3.28
C THR A 269 8.26 -9.41 -3.93
N HIS A 270 7.07 -8.97 -4.33
CA HIS A 270 6.05 -9.81 -4.95
C HIS A 270 5.82 -9.50 -6.43
N GLU A 271 6.63 -8.60 -7.01
CA GLU A 271 6.47 -8.11 -8.38
C GLU A 271 5.05 -7.59 -8.70
N ILE A 272 4.38 -7.06 -7.68
CA ILE A 272 3.00 -6.58 -7.77
C ILE A 272 2.98 -5.06 -7.77
N HIS A 273 2.22 -4.47 -8.70
CA HIS A 273 1.98 -3.03 -8.71
C HIS A 273 0.62 -2.69 -9.34
N SER A 274 0.13 -1.50 -9.02
CA SER A 274 -1.05 -0.92 -9.65
C SER A 274 -0.66 -0.29 -10.99
N VAL A 275 -0.93 -0.98 -12.10
CA VAL A 275 -0.60 -0.50 -13.45
C VAL A 275 -1.28 0.84 -13.74
N VAL A 276 -2.52 1.01 -13.30
CA VAL A 276 -3.28 2.26 -13.46
C VAL A 276 -2.74 3.36 -12.56
N GLY A 277 -2.45 3.03 -11.30
CA GLY A 277 -1.82 3.95 -10.36
C GLY A 277 -0.48 4.44 -10.87
N GLU A 278 0.36 3.54 -11.38
CA GLU A 278 1.65 3.87 -12.00
C GLU A 278 1.47 4.82 -13.19
N ARG A 279 0.57 4.47 -14.13
CA ARG A 279 0.34 5.30 -15.31
C ARG A 279 -0.16 6.69 -14.93
N PHE A 280 -1.07 6.79 -13.97
CA PHE A 280 -1.55 8.08 -13.49
C PHE A 280 -0.43 8.88 -12.79
N ALA A 281 0.35 8.23 -11.92
CA ALA A 281 1.48 8.84 -11.23
C ALA A 281 2.52 9.40 -12.23
N LEU A 282 2.89 8.63 -13.27
CA LEU A 282 3.79 9.08 -14.33
C LEU A 282 3.25 10.30 -15.10
N LEU A 283 1.95 10.30 -15.43
CA LEU A 283 1.32 11.43 -16.10
C LEU A 283 1.27 12.66 -15.20
N ALA A 284 0.88 12.51 -13.93
CA ALA A 284 0.85 13.60 -12.95
C ALA A 284 2.25 14.19 -12.76
N GLN A 285 3.27 13.35 -12.57
CA GLN A 285 4.67 13.76 -12.44
C GLN A 285 5.11 14.62 -13.64
N ARG A 286 4.88 14.12 -14.85
CA ARG A 286 5.22 14.83 -16.08
C ARG A 286 4.54 16.19 -16.18
N GLU A 287 3.21 16.23 -15.93
CA GLU A 287 2.43 17.44 -16.09
C GLU A 287 2.73 18.51 -15.03
N ILE A 288 3.02 18.10 -13.79
CA ILE A 288 3.43 19.01 -12.73
C ILE A 288 4.81 19.60 -13.07
N CYS A 289 5.80 18.78 -13.37
CA CYS A 289 7.14 19.25 -13.72
C CYS A 289 7.16 20.14 -14.98
N ALA A 290 6.28 19.88 -15.95
CA ALA A 290 6.18 20.69 -17.16
C ALA A 290 5.58 22.09 -16.94
N ARG A 291 4.88 22.30 -15.81
CA ARG A 291 4.14 23.54 -15.51
C ARG A 291 4.62 24.26 -14.24
N THR A 292 5.64 23.73 -13.61
CA THR A 292 6.24 24.32 -12.39
C THR A 292 7.76 24.23 -12.50
N ASP A 293 8.45 25.01 -11.68
CA ASP A 293 9.90 24.97 -11.56
C ASP A 293 10.37 23.88 -10.56
N LEU A 294 9.46 22.97 -10.14
CA LEU A 294 9.80 21.90 -9.22
C LEU A 294 10.69 20.83 -9.89
N LEU A 295 11.73 20.43 -9.19
CA LEU A 295 12.63 19.37 -9.65
C LEU A 295 11.87 18.04 -9.79
N ASN A 296 12.14 17.31 -10.86
CA ASN A 296 11.55 16.00 -11.08
C ASN A 296 12.22 14.93 -10.22
N CYS A 297 11.62 14.58 -9.10
CA CYS A 297 12.06 13.52 -8.20
C CYS A 297 11.52 12.13 -8.58
N ARG A 298 10.95 11.99 -9.80
CA ARG A 298 10.47 10.74 -10.41
C ARG A 298 9.22 10.15 -9.74
N THR A 299 8.83 8.97 -10.26
CA THR A 299 7.69 8.19 -9.81
C THR A 299 8.18 6.89 -9.19
N HIS A 300 7.62 6.49 -8.05
CA HIS A 300 8.12 5.37 -7.25
C HIS A 300 6.97 4.44 -6.80
N GLY A 301 7.22 3.12 -6.86
CA GLY A 301 6.37 2.12 -6.22
C GLY A 301 6.57 2.11 -4.70
N LYS A 302 5.47 2.16 -3.95
CA LYS A 302 5.46 2.13 -2.48
C LYS A 302 4.34 1.22 -1.96
N SER A 303 4.55 0.62 -0.79
CA SER A 303 3.57 -0.26 -0.16
C SER A 303 2.84 0.40 1.02
N TRP A 304 2.77 1.74 1.06
CA TRP A 304 2.04 2.47 2.11
C TRP A 304 0.56 2.05 2.15
N GLU A 305 -0.03 2.06 3.32
CA GLU A 305 -1.40 1.55 3.52
C GLU A 305 -2.43 2.28 2.65
N ILE A 306 -2.33 3.59 2.53
CA ILE A 306 -3.26 4.38 1.70
C ILE A 306 -3.19 3.97 0.21
N LEU A 307 -2.03 3.55 -0.29
CA LEU A 307 -1.87 3.06 -1.65
C LEU A 307 -2.29 1.60 -1.78
N ARG A 308 -2.02 0.78 -0.77
CA ARG A 308 -2.26 -0.67 -0.75
C ARG A 308 -3.72 -1.03 -0.49
N LEU A 309 -4.34 -0.41 0.53
CA LEU A 309 -5.66 -0.80 1.04
C LEU A 309 -6.82 -0.03 0.38
N THR A 310 -6.53 1.04 -0.34
CA THR A 310 -7.55 1.69 -1.16
C THR A 310 -7.90 0.81 -2.35
N LYS A 311 -9.19 0.47 -2.50
CA LYS A 311 -9.69 -0.41 -3.59
C LYS A 311 -9.51 0.19 -4.97
N ALA A 312 -9.65 1.48 -5.10
CA ALA A 312 -9.40 2.21 -6.34
C ALA A 312 -7.90 2.37 -6.59
N PRO A 313 -7.48 2.61 -7.86
CA PRO A 313 -6.16 3.15 -8.12
C PRO A 313 -5.90 4.36 -7.24
N SER A 314 -4.74 4.41 -6.62
CA SER A 314 -4.38 5.48 -5.68
C SER A 314 -2.97 5.99 -5.96
N VAL A 315 -2.82 7.30 -5.87
CA VAL A 315 -1.55 7.99 -6.08
C VAL A 315 -1.34 9.01 -4.96
N ARG A 316 -0.17 9.01 -4.37
CA ARG A 316 0.30 10.09 -3.51
C ARG A 316 1.23 10.99 -4.29
N ILE A 317 1.10 12.29 -4.09
CA ILE A 317 1.90 13.35 -4.71
C ILE A 317 2.52 14.18 -3.60
N ASP A 318 3.83 14.19 -3.52
CA ASP A 318 4.60 15.03 -2.61
C ASP A 318 5.10 16.24 -3.39
N LEU A 319 4.68 17.45 -2.95
CA LEU A 319 4.81 18.71 -3.66
C LEU A 319 5.92 19.60 -3.04
N GLY A 320 7.13 19.11 -2.95
CA GLY A 320 8.27 19.89 -2.44
C GLY A 320 8.82 19.44 -1.12
#